data_c89c1e7559bfd56333ef7af2509bc8f9
#
_entry.id   c89c1e7559bfd56333ef7af2509bc8f9
#
_cell.length_a   1.000
_cell.length_b   1.000
_cell.length_c   1.000
_cell.angle_alpha   90.00
_cell.angle_beta   90.00
_cell.angle_gamma   90.00
#
_symmetry.space_group_name_H-M   'P 1'
#
loop_
_entity.id
_entity.type
_entity.pdbx_description
1 polymer ?
#
loop_
_entity_poly.entity_id
_entity_poly.type
_entity_poly.pdbx_seq_one_letter_code
_entity_poly.pdbx_strand_id
1 'polypeptide(L)'
;AMLLAALGLFGLADDERRPRQLWVLSILTVALLAVKMYFLWADLSQSLYGNVPQNVQAVEELLFGPYWWAFWILQIVVGTLIPVMVLIQPRLARRNHLAGWMGVLILVGFAVARANIVFPALTVPEIEALTTAYHDPHLQFSYFPSLMEWAVTVGTVGLATVGFLIGIDFLLPWAGRQRAEG
;
A
#
# COMPACT_ATOMS: atom_id res chain seq x y z
N ALA A 1 3.10 -4.94 -7.45
CA ALA A 1 1.70 -5.19 -7.15
C ALA A 1 0.80 -4.90 -8.36
N MET A 2 0.81 -3.69 -8.96
CA MET A 2 -0.04 -3.36 -10.13
C MET A 2 0.15 -4.32 -11.30
N LEU A 3 1.40 -4.62 -11.70
CA LEU A 3 1.68 -5.61 -12.75
C LEU A 3 1.17 -7.00 -12.40
N LEU A 4 1.28 -7.42 -11.13
CA LEU A 4 0.76 -8.71 -10.68
C LEU A 4 -0.77 -8.75 -10.78
N ALA A 5 -1.46 -7.67 -10.37
CA ALA A 5 -2.90 -7.53 -10.51
C ALA A 5 -3.33 -7.52 -11.99
N ALA A 6 -2.63 -6.75 -12.83
CA ALA A 6 -2.93 -6.64 -14.25
C ALA A 6 -2.77 -7.97 -14.99
N LEU A 7 -1.64 -8.67 -14.81
CA LEU A 7 -1.40 -9.97 -15.42
C LEU A 7 -2.34 -11.06 -14.90
N GLY A 8 -2.64 -11.04 -13.60
CA GLY A 8 -3.48 -12.05 -12.96
C GLY A 8 -4.97 -11.89 -13.27
N LEU A 9 -5.50 -10.66 -13.29
CA LEU A 9 -6.93 -10.39 -13.47
C LEU A 9 -7.31 -10.17 -14.94
N PHE A 10 -6.48 -9.45 -15.70
CA PHE A 10 -6.79 -9.04 -17.07
C PHE A 10 -6.10 -9.87 -18.14
N GLY A 11 -5.23 -10.81 -17.77
CA GLY A 11 -4.66 -11.76 -18.70
C GLY A 11 -3.76 -11.16 -19.79
N LEU A 12 -3.00 -10.10 -19.44
CA LEU A 12 -2.16 -9.33 -20.38
C LEU A 12 -0.92 -10.06 -20.92
N ALA A 13 -0.79 -11.37 -20.74
CA ALA A 13 0.34 -12.17 -21.23
C ALA A 13 -0.12 -13.42 -21.97
N ASP A 14 0.75 -13.95 -22.83
CA ASP A 14 0.53 -15.23 -23.52
C ASP A 14 0.28 -16.37 -22.55
N ASP A 15 -0.69 -17.24 -22.81
CA ASP A 15 -1.15 -18.28 -21.90
C ASP A 15 -0.04 -19.25 -21.48
N GLU A 16 0.90 -19.58 -22.37
CA GLU A 16 2.01 -20.51 -22.07
C GLU A 16 3.05 -19.91 -21.11
N ARG A 17 3.31 -18.61 -21.22
CA ARG A 17 4.36 -17.93 -20.41
C ARG A 17 3.83 -17.33 -19.12
N ARG A 18 2.54 -17.12 -19.01
CA ARG A 18 1.86 -16.46 -17.89
C ARG A 18 2.20 -17.06 -16.51
N PRO A 19 2.15 -18.38 -16.29
CA PRO A 19 2.44 -18.95 -14.98
C PRO A 19 3.88 -18.71 -14.51
N ARG A 20 4.84 -18.68 -15.44
CA ARG A 20 6.24 -18.37 -15.14
C ARG A 20 6.44 -16.90 -14.80
N GLN A 21 5.80 -16.02 -15.55
CA GLN A 21 5.87 -14.57 -15.31
C GLN A 21 5.23 -14.20 -13.96
N LEU A 22 4.06 -14.76 -13.64
CA LEU A 22 3.40 -14.58 -12.34
C LEU A 22 4.29 -15.07 -11.20
N TRP A 23 4.97 -16.20 -11.35
CA TRP A 23 5.89 -16.71 -10.34
C TRP A 23 7.08 -15.77 -10.10
N VAL A 24 7.74 -15.31 -11.16
CA VAL A 24 8.88 -14.38 -11.06
C VAL A 24 8.42 -13.05 -10.41
N LEU A 25 7.30 -12.51 -10.85
CA LEU A 25 6.71 -11.30 -10.27
C LEU A 25 6.32 -11.49 -8.80
N SER A 26 5.82 -12.67 -8.43
CA SER A 26 5.46 -13.00 -7.05
C SER A 26 6.70 -12.99 -6.14
N ILE A 27 7.79 -13.64 -6.55
CA ILE A 27 9.05 -13.64 -5.79
C ILE A 27 9.57 -12.20 -5.63
N LEU A 28 9.61 -11.43 -6.72
CA LEU A 28 10.04 -10.03 -6.68
C LEU A 28 9.15 -9.20 -5.75
N THR A 29 7.83 -9.40 -5.81
CA THR A 29 6.87 -8.70 -4.94
C THR A 29 7.07 -9.05 -3.48
N VAL A 30 7.29 -10.33 -3.15
CA VAL A 30 7.58 -10.77 -1.78
C VAL A 30 8.89 -10.17 -1.27
N ALA A 31 9.94 -10.14 -2.10
CA ALA A 31 11.21 -9.50 -1.73
C ALA A 31 11.04 -7.99 -1.46
N LEU A 32 10.30 -7.28 -2.30
CA LEU A 32 9.99 -5.86 -2.10
C LEU A 32 9.11 -5.62 -0.86
N LEU A 33 8.18 -6.53 -0.55
CA LEU A 33 7.40 -6.46 0.69
C LEU A 33 8.27 -6.66 1.92
N ALA A 34 9.27 -7.56 1.88
CA ALA A 34 10.22 -7.73 2.96
C ALA A 34 11.04 -6.44 3.20
N VAL A 35 11.50 -5.79 2.14
CA VAL A 35 12.17 -4.49 2.21
C VAL A 35 11.24 -3.43 2.80
N LYS A 36 9.97 -3.37 2.35
CA LYS A 36 8.96 -2.47 2.94
C LYS A 36 8.80 -2.70 4.45
N MET A 37 8.73 -3.96 4.88
CA MET A 37 8.58 -4.29 6.31
C MET A 37 9.81 -3.90 7.12
N TYR A 38 11.00 -4.05 6.55
CA TYR A 38 12.23 -3.56 7.16
C TYR A 38 12.20 -2.03 7.37
N PHE A 39 11.83 -1.26 6.35
CA PHE A 39 11.70 0.19 6.49
C PHE A 39 10.63 0.60 7.49
N LEU A 40 9.47 -0.07 7.49
CA LEU A 40 8.43 0.18 8.50
C LEU A 40 8.95 -0.04 9.92
N TRP A 41 9.67 -1.14 10.14
CA TRP A 41 10.29 -1.42 11.43
C TRP A 41 11.34 -0.38 11.79
N ALA A 42 12.18 0.04 10.85
CA ALA A 42 13.19 1.08 11.06
C ALA A 42 12.55 2.43 11.43
N ASP A 43 11.51 2.85 10.71
CA ASP A 43 10.78 4.09 10.98
C ASP A 43 10.15 4.10 12.39
N LEU A 44 9.46 3.01 12.76
CA LEU A 44 8.89 2.88 14.10
C LEU A 44 9.96 2.88 15.19
N SER A 45 11.06 2.14 14.98
CA SER A 45 12.18 2.10 15.92
C SER A 45 12.82 3.46 16.06
N GLN A 46 13.08 4.18 14.98
CA GLN A 46 13.67 5.51 14.99
C GLN A 46 12.77 6.52 15.73
N SER A 47 11.46 6.46 15.51
CA SER A 47 10.49 7.34 16.18
C SER A 47 10.45 7.09 17.68
N LEU A 48 10.51 5.83 18.11
CA LEU A 48 10.55 5.47 19.54
C LEU A 48 11.88 5.81 20.21
N TYR A 49 13.02 5.51 19.55
CA TYR A 49 14.36 5.82 20.09
C TYR A 49 14.68 7.31 20.09
N GLY A 50 14.14 8.07 19.13
CA GLY A 50 14.34 9.51 19.03
C GLY A 50 13.73 10.28 20.19
N ASN A 51 12.84 9.68 20.95
CA ASN A 51 12.20 10.20 22.16
C ASN A 51 11.66 11.63 22.03
N VAL A 52 11.22 11.98 20.81
CA VAL A 52 10.48 13.20 20.54
C VAL A 52 9.04 12.94 20.96
N PRO A 53 8.47 13.65 21.96
CA PRO A 53 7.17 13.33 22.56
C PRO A 53 6.05 13.17 21.52
N GLN A 54 6.01 14.05 20.53
CA GLN A 54 5.01 14.02 19.45
C GLN A 54 5.11 12.78 18.57
N ASN A 55 6.33 12.36 18.21
CA ASN A 55 6.56 11.17 17.39
C ASN A 55 6.20 9.90 18.16
N VAL A 56 6.53 9.84 19.45
CA VAL A 56 6.19 8.71 20.32
C VAL A 56 4.67 8.60 20.45
N GLN A 57 3.98 9.71 20.72
CA GLN A 57 2.52 9.74 20.79
C GLN A 57 1.86 9.31 19.47
N ALA A 58 2.36 9.77 18.33
CA ALA A 58 1.83 9.36 17.02
C ALA A 58 2.00 7.84 16.77
N VAL A 59 3.12 7.25 17.20
CA VAL A 59 3.34 5.79 17.13
C VAL A 59 2.42 5.03 18.09
N GLU A 60 2.23 5.52 19.31
CA GLU A 60 1.31 4.92 20.29
C GLU A 60 -0.14 4.97 19.79
N GLU A 61 -0.59 6.09 19.23
CA GLU A 61 -1.89 6.25 18.59
C GLU A 61 -2.07 5.28 17.41
N LEU A 62 -1.02 5.04 16.63
CA LEU A 62 -1.04 4.10 15.52
C LEU A 62 -1.13 2.64 15.99
N LEU A 63 -0.35 2.27 17.01
CA LEU A 63 -0.23 0.88 17.46
C LEU A 63 -1.36 0.45 18.40
N PHE A 64 -1.80 1.35 19.28
CA PHE A 64 -2.72 1.06 20.39
C PHE A 64 -3.92 2.03 20.45
N GLY A 65 -3.89 3.13 19.69
CA GLY A 65 -4.96 4.12 19.63
C GLY A 65 -6.14 3.71 18.72
N PRO A 66 -7.01 4.65 18.32
CA PRO A 66 -8.20 4.38 17.53
C PRO A 66 -7.92 3.77 16.15
N TYR A 67 -6.69 3.88 15.65
CA TYR A 67 -6.27 3.40 14.32
C TYR A 67 -5.57 2.03 14.35
N TRP A 68 -5.46 1.35 15.51
CA TRP A 68 -4.76 0.07 15.66
C TRP A 68 -5.24 -1.00 14.66
N TRP A 69 -6.53 -1.06 14.35
CA TRP A 69 -7.10 -2.02 13.41
C TRP A 69 -6.67 -1.76 11.96
N ALA A 70 -6.49 -0.48 11.57
CA ALA A 70 -5.97 -0.13 10.25
C ALA A 70 -4.51 -0.58 10.09
N PHE A 71 -3.69 -0.40 11.13
CA PHE A 71 -2.31 -0.85 11.14
C PHE A 71 -2.20 -2.37 11.17
N TRP A 72 -2.73 -3.02 12.21
CA TRP A 72 -2.55 -4.46 12.41
C TRP A 72 -3.33 -5.30 11.41
N ILE A 73 -4.61 -5.01 11.19
CA ILE A 73 -5.47 -5.84 10.35
C ILE A 73 -5.26 -5.49 8.88
N LEU A 74 -5.50 -4.24 8.48
CA LEU A 74 -5.47 -3.90 7.05
C LEU A 74 -4.05 -3.83 6.48
N GLN A 75 -3.11 -3.21 7.17
CA GLN A 75 -1.75 -3.05 6.63
C GLN A 75 -0.91 -4.30 6.82
N ILE A 76 -0.86 -4.89 8.03
CA ILE A 76 0.01 -6.03 8.34
C ILE A 76 -0.62 -7.33 7.86
N VAL A 77 -1.85 -7.67 8.28
CA VAL A 77 -2.45 -8.96 7.94
C VAL A 77 -2.89 -8.98 6.49
N VAL A 78 -3.79 -8.10 6.09
CA VAL A 78 -4.41 -8.11 4.75
C VAL A 78 -3.44 -7.62 3.67
N GLY A 79 -2.70 -6.55 3.92
CA GLY A 79 -1.80 -5.94 2.93
C GLY A 79 -0.43 -6.60 2.83
N THR A 80 -0.03 -7.45 3.79
CA THR A 80 1.33 -8.02 3.81
C THR A 80 1.31 -9.52 4.08
N LEU A 81 0.82 -10.01 5.23
CA LEU A 81 0.92 -11.42 5.60
C LEU A 81 0.17 -12.34 4.65
N ILE A 82 -1.10 -12.06 4.36
CA ILE A 82 -1.91 -12.89 3.44
C ILE A 82 -1.26 -12.96 2.06
N PRO A 83 -0.89 -11.83 1.40
CA PRO A 83 -0.20 -11.88 0.12
C PRO A 83 1.12 -12.66 0.16
N VAL A 84 1.95 -12.44 1.19
CA VAL A 84 3.23 -13.16 1.32
C VAL A 84 3.00 -14.67 1.44
N MET A 85 2.07 -15.11 2.31
CA MET A 85 1.77 -16.53 2.49
C MET A 85 1.29 -17.21 1.21
N VAL A 86 0.50 -16.51 0.39
CA VAL A 86 0.00 -17.03 -0.89
C VAL A 86 1.07 -16.99 -1.96
N LEU A 87 1.77 -15.87 -2.11
CA LEU A 87 2.73 -15.65 -3.19
C LEU A 87 4.05 -16.42 -3.00
N ILE A 88 4.42 -16.80 -1.79
CA ILE A 88 5.59 -17.64 -1.53
C ILE A 88 5.37 -19.10 -1.96
N GLN A 89 4.11 -19.51 -2.16
CA GLN A 89 3.78 -20.87 -2.59
C GLN A 89 3.72 -20.95 -4.12
N PRO A 90 4.62 -21.70 -4.80
CA PRO A 90 4.67 -21.74 -6.26
C PRO A 90 3.37 -22.21 -6.92
N ARG A 91 2.64 -23.08 -6.24
CA ARG A 91 1.36 -23.63 -6.74
C ARG A 91 0.26 -22.58 -6.75
N LEU A 92 0.19 -21.71 -5.73
CA LEU A 92 -0.82 -20.67 -5.60
C LEU A 92 -0.46 -19.42 -6.41
N ALA A 93 0.82 -19.04 -6.40
CA ALA A 93 1.33 -17.89 -7.14
C ALA A 93 1.19 -18.01 -8.67
N ARG A 94 1.14 -19.23 -9.19
CA ARG A 94 0.91 -19.49 -10.62
C ARG A 94 -0.56 -19.48 -11.03
N ARG A 95 -1.50 -19.40 -10.07
CA ARG A 95 -2.93 -19.26 -10.36
C ARG A 95 -3.24 -17.79 -10.66
N ASN A 96 -3.68 -17.51 -11.88
CA ASN A 96 -3.92 -16.15 -12.37
C ASN A 96 -4.76 -15.31 -11.41
N HIS A 97 -5.97 -15.75 -11.10
CA HIS A 97 -6.89 -14.98 -10.24
C HIS A 97 -6.35 -14.78 -8.81
N LEU A 98 -5.73 -15.79 -8.22
CA LEU A 98 -5.17 -15.66 -6.87
C LEU A 98 -4.01 -14.65 -6.83
N ALA A 99 -3.07 -14.77 -7.76
CA ALA A 99 -1.95 -13.83 -7.83
C ALA A 99 -2.43 -12.39 -8.11
N GLY A 100 -3.44 -12.24 -8.97
CA GLY A 100 -4.06 -10.95 -9.26
C GLY A 100 -4.71 -10.31 -8.03
N TRP A 101 -5.52 -11.07 -7.29
CA TRP A 101 -6.14 -10.58 -6.05
C TRP A 101 -5.11 -10.25 -4.97
N MET A 102 -4.02 -11.03 -4.86
CA MET A 102 -2.91 -10.68 -3.95
C MET A 102 -2.27 -9.35 -4.33
N GLY A 103 -2.13 -9.07 -5.63
CA GLY A 103 -1.69 -7.76 -6.12
C GLY A 103 -2.60 -6.62 -5.66
N VAL A 104 -3.92 -6.80 -5.74
CA VAL A 104 -4.91 -5.81 -5.26
C VAL A 104 -4.83 -5.62 -3.74
N LEU A 105 -4.74 -6.71 -2.96
CA LEU A 105 -4.61 -6.62 -1.49
C LEU A 105 -3.34 -5.85 -1.07
N ILE A 106 -2.24 -6.06 -1.79
CA ILE A 106 -1.00 -5.31 -1.55
C ILE A 106 -1.21 -3.81 -1.85
N LEU A 107 -1.90 -3.45 -2.93
CA LEU A 107 -2.21 -2.05 -3.25
C LEU A 107 -3.05 -1.39 -2.17
N VAL A 108 -4.09 -2.08 -1.68
CA VAL A 108 -4.90 -1.62 -0.54
C VAL A 108 -4.03 -1.45 0.70
N GLY A 109 -3.16 -2.42 1.02
CA GLY A 109 -2.22 -2.33 2.14
C GLY A 109 -1.23 -1.14 2.03
N PHE A 110 -0.82 -0.77 0.81
CA PHE A 110 -0.01 0.43 0.59
C PHE A 110 -0.82 1.71 0.79
N ALA A 111 -2.07 1.76 0.34
CA ALA A 111 -2.95 2.92 0.56
C ALA A 111 -3.19 3.14 2.06
N VAL A 112 -3.50 2.05 2.79
CA VAL A 112 -3.66 2.10 4.25
C VAL A 112 -2.37 2.52 4.95
N ALA A 113 -1.19 2.02 4.51
CA ALA A 113 0.09 2.43 5.06
C ALA A 113 0.33 3.94 4.92
N ARG A 114 -0.08 4.53 3.80
CA ARG A 114 -0.01 6.00 3.60
C ARG A 114 -0.98 6.75 4.51
N ALA A 115 -2.21 6.26 4.66
CA ALA A 115 -3.19 6.83 5.59
C ALA A 115 -2.69 6.77 7.05
N ASN A 116 -2.07 5.66 7.44
CA ASN A 116 -1.51 5.45 8.77
C ASN A 116 -0.33 6.38 9.13
N ILE A 117 0.35 6.96 8.14
CA ILE A 117 1.37 8.00 8.38
C ILE A 117 0.70 9.36 8.62
N VAL A 118 -0.37 9.65 7.86
CA VAL A 118 -0.99 10.98 7.87
C VAL A 118 -1.97 11.16 9.04
N PHE A 119 -2.85 10.18 9.28
CA PHE A 119 -3.95 10.35 10.24
C PHE A 119 -3.46 10.51 11.69
N PRO A 120 -2.55 9.67 12.22
CA PRO A 120 -2.05 9.88 13.58
C PRO A 120 -1.31 11.20 13.74
N ALA A 121 -0.54 11.62 12.72
CA ALA A 121 0.17 12.89 12.76
C ALA A 121 -0.76 14.11 12.82
N LEU A 122 -1.97 14.01 12.24
CA LEU A 122 -2.97 15.09 12.27
C LEU A 122 -3.77 15.13 13.59
N THR A 123 -3.75 14.04 14.37
CA THR A 123 -4.48 13.98 15.65
C THR A 123 -3.63 14.38 16.85
N VAL A 124 -2.30 14.40 16.70
CA VAL A 124 -1.38 14.81 17.78
C VAL A 124 -1.10 16.31 17.66
N PRO A 125 -1.42 17.11 18.70
CA PRO A 125 -1.15 18.54 18.69
C PRO A 125 0.37 18.82 18.74
N GLU A 126 0.86 19.70 17.86
CA GLU A 126 2.27 20.10 17.84
C GLU A 126 2.70 20.85 19.13
N ILE A 127 1.75 21.50 19.78
CA ILE A 127 1.96 22.27 21.01
C ILE A 127 1.01 21.71 22.07
N GLU A 128 1.54 21.01 23.07
CA GLU A 128 0.75 20.42 24.18
C GLU A 128 -0.11 21.47 24.93
N ALA A 129 0.42 22.69 25.11
CA ALA A 129 -0.28 23.79 25.76
C ALA A 129 -1.46 24.33 24.96
N LEU A 130 -1.57 24.05 23.65
CA LEU A 130 -2.63 24.57 22.79
C LEU A 130 -4.00 23.97 23.16
N THR A 131 -4.01 22.71 23.58
CA THR A 131 -5.25 22.01 23.97
C THR A 131 -5.88 22.56 25.25
N THR A 132 -5.05 23.14 26.14
CA THR A 132 -5.49 23.70 27.44
C THR A 132 -5.60 25.22 27.44
N ALA A 133 -4.86 25.91 26.56
CA ALA A 133 -4.84 27.38 26.52
C ALA A 133 -5.94 27.97 25.64
N TYR A 134 -6.47 27.25 24.67
CA TYR A 134 -7.45 27.78 23.73
C TYR A 134 -8.55 26.76 23.42
N HIS A 135 -9.82 27.12 23.68
CA HIS A 135 -10.97 26.29 23.36
C HIS A 135 -11.68 26.90 22.16
N ASP A 136 -11.47 26.36 20.96
CA ASP A 136 -12.19 26.74 19.75
C ASP A 136 -12.91 25.50 19.18
N PRO A 137 -14.17 25.63 18.75
CA PRO A 137 -14.90 24.54 18.09
C PRO A 137 -14.23 24.00 16.82
N HIS A 138 -13.32 24.78 16.23
CA HIS A 138 -12.55 24.38 15.05
C HIS A 138 -11.26 23.62 15.38
N LEU A 139 -10.78 23.63 16.63
CA LEU A 139 -9.65 22.84 17.12
C LEU A 139 -10.14 21.44 17.52
N GLN A 140 -10.34 20.59 16.53
CA GLN A 140 -10.69 19.19 16.76
C GLN A 140 -9.44 18.31 16.57
N PHE A 141 -9.08 17.54 17.60
CA PHE A 141 -7.99 16.56 17.58
C PHE A 141 -8.44 15.17 17.10
N SER A 142 -9.70 15.05 16.63
CA SER A 142 -10.21 13.85 15.95
C SER A 142 -10.30 14.15 14.46
N TYR A 143 -9.49 13.45 13.66
CA TYR A 143 -9.50 13.60 12.22
C TYR A 143 -10.18 12.39 11.55
N PHE A 144 -11.16 12.68 10.72
CA PHE A 144 -11.71 11.72 9.77
C PHE A 144 -11.85 12.43 8.41
N PRO A 145 -11.35 11.80 7.30
CA PRO A 145 -11.35 12.45 6.00
C PRO A 145 -12.75 12.85 5.55
N SER A 146 -12.88 14.08 5.07
CA SER A 146 -14.12 14.60 4.48
C SER A 146 -14.45 13.89 3.17
N LEU A 147 -15.70 14.00 2.72
CA LEU A 147 -16.13 13.42 1.44
C LEU A 147 -15.33 13.97 0.25
N MET A 148 -14.90 15.24 0.33
CA MET A 148 -14.07 15.90 -0.67
C MET A 148 -12.67 15.28 -0.74
N GLU A 149 -12.05 14.99 0.40
CA GLU A 149 -10.73 14.33 0.47
C GLU A 149 -10.78 12.90 -0.05
N TRP A 150 -11.86 12.18 0.24
CA TRP A 150 -12.12 10.88 -0.36
C TRP A 150 -12.29 10.96 -1.88
N ALA A 151 -13.02 11.95 -2.39
CA ALA A 151 -13.20 12.14 -3.82
C ALA A 151 -11.89 12.46 -4.53
N VAL A 152 -11.03 13.31 -3.94
CA VAL A 152 -9.69 13.62 -4.46
C VAL A 152 -8.80 12.37 -4.46
N THR A 153 -8.83 11.59 -3.38
CA THR A 153 -8.07 10.35 -3.27
C THR A 153 -8.47 9.33 -4.35
N VAL A 154 -9.78 9.08 -4.51
CA VAL A 154 -10.31 8.18 -5.54
C VAL A 154 -9.99 8.70 -6.94
N GLY A 155 -10.12 10.01 -7.17
CA GLY A 155 -9.76 10.65 -8.44
C GLY A 155 -8.28 10.46 -8.79
N THR A 156 -7.38 10.65 -7.83
CA THR A 156 -5.93 10.47 -8.03
C THR A 156 -5.58 9.01 -8.33
N VAL A 157 -6.17 8.05 -7.60
CA VAL A 157 -6.00 6.61 -7.86
C VAL A 157 -6.55 6.24 -9.25
N GLY A 158 -7.71 6.78 -9.61
CA GLY A 158 -8.31 6.59 -10.93
C GLY A 158 -7.40 7.09 -12.05
N LEU A 159 -6.85 8.29 -11.90
CA LEU A 159 -5.94 8.92 -12.87
C LEU A 159 -4.64 8.10 -13.03
N ALA A 160 -4.06 7.65 -11.92
CA ALA A 160 -2.90 6.77 -11.92
C ALA A 160 -3.19 5.43 -12.61
N THR A 161 -4.38 4.86 -12.40
CA THR A 161 -4.81 3.60 -13.03
C THR A 161 -4.96 3.78 -14.55
N VAL A 162 -5.62 4.85 -14.99
CA VAL A 162 -5.77 5.18 -16.42
C VAL A 162 -4.39 5.39 -17.07
N GLY A 163 -3.50 6.16 -16.44
CA GLY A 163 -2.13 6.35 -16.93
C GLY A 163 -1.35 5.04 -17.05
N PHE A 164 -1.52 4.13 -16.08
CA PHE A 164 -0.92 2.80 -16.11
C PHE A 164 -1.46 1.94 -17.27
N LEU A 165 -2.77 1.94 -17.51
CA LEU A 165 -3.40 1.19 -18.60
C LEU A 165 -2.95 1.71 -19.97
N ILE A 166 -2.93 3.04 -20.16
CA ILE A 166 -2.39 3.67 -21.38
C ILE A 166 -0.92 3.28 -21.57
N GLY A 167 -0.12 3.29 -20.51
CA GLY A 167 1.28 2.88 -20.57
C GLY A 167 1.46 1.42 -21.00
N ILE A 168 0.62 0.52 -20.53
CA ILE A 168 0.62 -0.89 -20.97
C ILE A 168 0.27 -0.99 -22.45
N ASP A 169 -0.80 -0.35 -22.89
CA ASP A 169 -1.24 -0.39 -24.30
C ASP A 169 -0.17 0.19 -25.24
N PHE A 170 0.58 1.17 -24.80
CA PHE A 170 1.65 1.75 -25.61
C PHE A 170 2.92 0.87 -25.66
N LEU A 171 3.29 0.25 -24.53
CA LEU A 171 4.54 -0.51 -24.41
C LEU A 171 4.44 -1.95 -24.95
N LEU A 172 3.29 -2.62 -24.82
CA LEU A 172 3.12 -4.01 -25.25
C LEU A 172 3.26 -4.18 -26.77
N PRO A 173 2.65 -3.36 -27.64
CA PRO A 173 2.82 -3.47 -29.10
C PRO A 173 4.26 -3.18 -29.54
N TRP A 174 4.97 -2.31 -28.83
CA TRP A 174 6.36 -1.97 -29.14
C TRP A 174 7.31 -3.12 -28.82
N ALA A 175 7.13 -3.77 -27.67
CA ALA A 175 7.90 -4.95 -27.28
C ALA A 175 7.66 -6.17 -28.19
N GLY A 176 6.47 -6.31 -28.77
CA GLY A 176 6.14 -7.32 -29.77
C GLY A 176 6.81 -7.11 -31.12
N ARG A 177 6.93 -5.86 -31.59
CA ARG A 177 7.59 -5.52 -32.85
C ARG A 177 9.09 -5.76 -32.82
N GLN A 178 9.76 -5.46 -31.75
CA GLN A 178 11.22 -5.72 -31.63
C GLN A 178 11.57 -7.22 -31.66
N ARG A 179 10.64 -8.11 -31.27
CA ARG A 179 10.85 -9.56 -31.35
C ARG A 179 10.58 -10.17 -32.74
N ALA A 180 9.92 -9.44 -33.61
CA ALA A 180 9.66 -9.89 -34.97
C ALA A 180 10.76 -9.49 -35.95
N GLU A 181 11.63 -8.55 -35.55
CA GLU A 181 12.73 -8.02 -36.36
C GLU A 181 14.12 -8.56 -35.99
N GLY A 182 14.24 -9.40 -34.95
CA GLY A 182 15.48 -10.04 -34.50
C GLY A 182 15.38 -11.57 -34.48
#